data_e36df5e6523e5180d66c8237c55cb663
#
_entry.id   e36df5e6523e5180d66c8237c55cb663
#
_cell.length_a   1.000
_cell.length_b   1.000
_cell.length_c   1.000
_cell.angle_alpha   90.00
_cell.angle_beta   90.00
_cell.angle_gamma   90.00
#
_symmetry.space_group_name_H-M   'P 1'
#
loop_
_entity.id
_entity.type
_entity.pdbx_description
1 polymer ?
#
loop_
_entity_poly.entity_id
_entity_poly.type
_entity_poly.pdbx_seq_one_letter_code
_entity_poly.pdbx_strand_id
1 'polypeptide(L)'
;MKKKAFRAALPYSLPICIGFLFIAMSYGFLMRSRGFSVFYPMAMSAFIFAGSMEFVAVELLLSAYAPLHAFLLTLMVNARHLFYGISMLEKYKGMGWKKPYLIFGMCDETFSINCTVTPPEGVDRSWFMFFVTLLNQTYWVAGATLGALLGSVLHFDTTGIEFVMTALFTVMFVNQWEEAKDHRPALTGLGCAALCLAVFGSDGFMLPAMALIIVCFLVSSKSQKKEEPAL
;
A
#
# COMPACT_ATOMS: atom_id res chain seq x y z
N MET A 1 24.73 -18.83 -0.57
CA MET A 1 24.23 -17.45 -0.60
C MET A 1 22.72 -17.36 -0.44
N LYS A 2 21.89 -17.91 -1.33
CA LYS A 2 20.41 -17.80 -1.27
C LYS A 2 19.78 -18.26 0.06
N LYS A 3 20.16 -19.46 0.59
CA LYS A 3 19.63 -19.98 1.87
C LYS A 3 19.93 -19.06 3.07
N LYS A 4 21.12 -18.44 3.10
CA LYS A 4 21.46 -17.47 4.15
C LYS A 4 20.58 -16.22 4.08
N ALA A 5 20.38 -15.69 2.87
CA ALA A 5 19.53 -14.52 2.65
C ALA A 5 18.06 -14.80 2.99
N PHE A 6 17.52 -15.96 2.62
CA PHE A 6 16.17 -16.37 3.00
C PHE A 6 15.99 -16.46 4.51
N ARG A 7 16.92 -17.16 5.20
CA ARG A 7 16.87 -17.26 6.67
C ARG A 7 17.01 -15.90 7.37
N ALA A 8 17.80 -15.00 6.80
CA ALA A 8 17.96 -13.65 7.33
C ALA A 8 16.69 -12.79 7.09
N ALA A 9 15.93 -13.01 6.01
CA ALA A 9 14.71 -12.28 5.73
C ALA A 9 13.52 -12.68 6.62
N LEU A 10 13.47 -13.94 7.07
CA LEU A 10 12.36 -14.48 7.85
C LEU A 10 12.03 -13.68 9.14
N PRO A 11 12.98 -13.35 10.03
CA PRO A 11 12.65 -12.65 11.27
C PRO A 11 12.11 -11.23 11.03
N TYR A 12 12.43 -10.61 9.92
CA TYR A 12 11.92 -9.28 9.55
C TYR A 12 10.54 -9.34 8.89
N SER A 13 10.25 -10.40 8.13
CA SER A 13 8.95 -10.56 7.46
C SER A 13 7.90 -11.26 8.32
N LEU A 14 8.28 -12.05 9.31
CA LEU A 14 7.36 -12.83 10.14
C LEU A 14 6.37 -11.96 10.95
N PRO A 15 6.74 -10.82 11.54
CA PRO A 15 5.78 -9.93 12.18
C PRO A 15 4.72 -9.41 11.20
N ILE A 16 5.12 -9.14 9.95
CA ILE A 16 4.23 -8.67 8.90
C ILE A 16 3.25 -9.78 8.47
N CYS A 17 3.68 -11.04 8.51
CA CYS A 17 2.87 -12.19 8.12
C CYS A 17 1.51 -12.21 8.81
N ILE A 18 1.45 -11.97 10.11
CA ILE A 18 0.21 -12.01 10.89
C ILE A 18 -0.75 -10.92 10.42
N GLY A 19 -0.26 -9.68 10.29
CA GLY A 19 -1.05 -8.55 9.81
C GLY A 19 -1.54 -8.75 8.37
N PHE A 20 -0.65 -9.19 7.48
CA PHE A 20 -0.98 -9.43 6.08
C PHE A 20 -1.99 -10.56 5.91
N LEU A 21 -1.82 -11.67 6.61
CA LEU A 21 -2.80 -12.76 6.57
C LEU A 21 -4.18 -12.29 7.00
N PHE A 22 -4.27 -11.55 8.10
CA PHE A 22 -5.56 -11.07 8.60
C PHE A 22 -6.24 -10.10 7.62
N ILE A 23 -5.52 -9.08 7.15
CA ILE A 23 -6.06 -8.07 6.23
C ILE A 23 -6.39 -8.70 4.87
N ALA A 24 -5.51 -9.53 4.32
CA ALA A 24 -5.75 -10.20 3.04
C ALA A 24 -6.90 -11.21 3.11
N MET A 25 -7.07 -11.92 4.25
CA MET A 25 -8.24 -12.76 4.46
C MET A 25 -9.53 -11.94 4.43
N SER A 26 -9.56 -10.77 5.06
CA SER A 26 -10.71 -9.87 5.02
C SER A 26 -11.02 -9.42 3.58
N TYR A 27 -10.00 -9.12 2.77
CA TYR A 27 -10.15 -8.82 1.35
C TYR A 27 -10.73 -10.01 0.56
N GLY A 28 -10.16 -11.20 0.73
CA GLY A 28 -10.67 -12.41 0.07
C GLY A 28 -12.12 -12.72 0.44
N PHE A 29 -12.46 -12.52 1.71
CA PHE A 29 -13.81 -12.66 2.21
C PHE A 29 -14.77 -11.64 1.58
N LEU A 30 -14.38 -10.36 1.52
CA LEU A 30 -15.14 -9.28 0.87
C LEU A 30 -15.40 -9.60 -0.61
N MET A 31 -14.37 -10.01 -1.36
CA MET A 31 -14.54 -10.40 -2.76
C MET A 31 -15.55 -11.55 -2.91
N ARG A 32 -15.49 -12.54 -2.02
CA ARG A 32 -16.41 -13.66 -2.05
C ARG A 32 -17.85 -13.27 -1.72
N SER A 33 -18.06 -12.39 -0.73
CA SER A 33 -19.39 -11.88 -0.36
C SER A 33 -20.03 -11.06 -1.49
N ARG A 34 -19.23 -10.43 -2.32
CA ARG A 34 -19.66 -9.68 -3.52
C ARG A 34 -19.88 -10.57 -4.75
N GLY A 35 -19.79 -11.91 -4.61
CA GLY A 35 -20.10 -12.87 -5.67
C GLY A 35 -18.92 -13.28 -6.57
N PHE A 36 -17.71 -12.78 -6.32
CA PHE A 36 -16.53 -13.16 -7.10
C PHE A 36 -16.06 -14.57 -6.73
N SER A 37 -15.57 -15.33 -7.72
CA SER A 37 -14.95 -16.64 -7.44
C SER A 37 -13.60 -16.48 -6.75
N VAL A 38 -13.11 -17.52 -6.06
CA VAL A 38 -11.82 -17.55 -5.37
C VAL A 38 -10.65 -17.18 -6.28
N PHE A 39 -10.79 -17.43 -7.57
CA PHE A 39 -9.75 -17.12 -8.56
C PHE A 39 -9.46 -15.60 -8.65
N TYR A 40 -10.48 -14.74 -8.51
CA TYR A 40 -10.30 -13.29 -8.62
C TYR A 40 -9.40 -12.71 -7.52
N PRO A 41 -9.68 -12.88 -6.21
CA PRO A 41 -8.80 -12.36 -5.17
C PRO A 41 -7.41 -13.00 -5.21
N MET A 42 -7.29 -14.28 -5.55
CA MET A 42 -6.00 -14.93 -5.72
C MET A 42 -5.19 -14.30 -6.88
N ALA A 43 -5.82 -14.08 -8.04
CA ALA A 43 -5.15 -13.50 -9.19
C ALA A 43 -4.80 -12.02 -8.96
N MET A 44 -5.72 -11.23 -8.39
CA MET A 44 -5.47 -9.81 -8.10
C MET A 44 -4.33 -9.65 -7.08
N SER A 45 -4.33 -10.39 -5.99
CA SER A 45 -3.26 -10.35 -5.00
C SER A 45 -1.90 -10.83 -5.54
N ALA A 46 -1.89 -11.73 -6.53
CA ALA A 46 -0.66 -12.21 -7.16
C ALA A 46 -0.11 -11.25 -8.22
N PHE A 47 -0.97 -10.63 -9.04
CA PHE A 47 -0.57 -9.88 -10.23
C PHE A 47 -0.73 -8.36 -10.10
N ILE A 48 -1.54 -7.87 -9.16
CA ILE A 48 -1.68 -6.44 -8.86
C ILE A 48 -0.87 -6.10 -7.62
N PHE A 49 -1.03 -6.86 -6.55
CA PHE A 49 -0.32 -6.73 -5.27
C PHE A 49 -0.31 -5.28 -4.73
N ALA A 50 -1.48 -4.67 -4.68
CA ALA A 50 -1.68 -3.30 -4.22
C ALA A 50 -2.81 -3.24 -3.17
N GLY A 51 -2.56 -3.81 -2.01
CA GLY A 51 -3.53 -4.14 -0.97
C GLY A 51 -4.69 -3.15 -0.79
N SER A 52 -4.41 -1.88 -0.49
CA SER A 52 -5.47 -0.86 -0.37
C SER A 52 -6.26 -0.68 -1.67
N MET A 53 -5.59 -0.73 -2.83
CA MET A 53 -6.27 -0.60 -4.11
C MET A 53 -7.09 -1.84 -4.45
N GLU A 54 -6.69 -3.03 -4.00
CA GLU A 54 -7.45 -4.26 -4.19
C GLU A 54 -8.82 -4.19 -3.51
N PHE A 55 -8.90 -3.64 -2.30
CA PHE A 55 -10.18 -3.39 -1.64
C PHE A 55 -11.04 -2.37 -2.42
N VAL A 56 -10.47 -1.24 -2.84
CA VAL A 56 -11.17 -0.24 -3.64
C VAL A 56 -11.63 -0.81 -4.98
N ALA A 57 -10.84 -1.70 -5.58
CA ALA A 57 -11.16 -2.35 -6.83
C ALA A 57 -12.40 -3.24 -6.76
N VAL A 58 -12.80 -3.74 -5.60
CA VAL A 58 -14.04 -4.50 -5.43
C VAL A 58 -15.24 -3.68 -5.89
N GLU A 59 -15.36 -2.45 -5.41
CA GLU A 59 -16.45 -1.54 -5.80
C GLU A 59 -16.32 -1.09 -7.27
N LEU A 60 -15.10 -0.85 -7.75
CA LEU A 60 -14.88 -0.51 -9.15
C LEU A 60 -15.30 -1.62 -10.11
N LEU A 61 -15.08 -2.88 -9.75
CA LEU A 61 -15.48 -4.04 -10.55
C LEU A 61 -17.00 -4.23 -10.59
N LEU A 62 -17.72 -3.74 -9.59
CA LEU A 62 -19.18 -3.80 -9.51
C LEU A 62 -19.86 -2.55 -10.11
N SER A 63 -19.11 -1.48 -10.28
CA SER A 63 -19.64 -0.23 -10.83
C SER A 63 -19.70 -0.24 -12.36
N ALA A 64 -20.37 0.77 -12.94
CA ALA A 64 -20.34 0.98 -14.38
C ALA A 64 -18.90 1.23 -14.86
N TYR A 65 -18.58 0.75 -16.07
CA TYR A 65 -17.26 0.87 -16.67
C TYR A 65 -16.82 2.33 -16.82
N ALA A 66 -15.90 2.78 -16.00
CA ALA A 66 -15.37 4.14 -15.98
C ALA A 66 -13.82 4.11 -15.86
N PRO A 67 -13.09 3.81 -16.96
CA PRO A 67 -11.65 3.56 -16.90
C PRO A 67 -10.84 4.79 -16.46
N LEU A 68 -11.26 5.98 -16.81
CA LEU A 68 -10.60 7.21 -16.39
C LEU A 68 -10.73 7.42 -14.88
N HIS A 69 -11.93 7.18 -14.32
CA HIS A 69 -12.15 7.25 -12.87
C HIS A 69 -11.30 6.20 -12.15
N ALA A 70 -11.31 4.96 -12.61
CA ALA A 70 -10.49 3.89 -12.05
C ALA A 70 -8.99 4.22 -12.10
N PHE A 71 -8.50 4.77 -13.20
CA PHE A 71 -7.11 5.21 -13.36
C PHE A 71 -6.74 6.30 -12.35
N LEU A 72 -7.55 7.36 -12.28
CA LEU A 72 -7.31 8.48 -11.38
C LEU A 72 -7.34 8.01 -9.92
N LEU A 73 -8.33 7.23 -9.54
CA LEU A 73 -8.45 6.67 -8.19
C LEU A 73 -7.26 5.77 -7.83
N THR A 74 -6.82 4.91 -8.77
CA THR A 74 -5.64 4.07 -8.58
C THR A 74 -4.37 4.90 -8.39
N LEU A 75 -4.18 5.94 -9.21
CA LEU A 75 -3.05 6.85 -9.07
C LEU A 75 -3.05 7.54 -7.70
N MET A 76 -4.23 7.91 -7.23
CA MET A 76 -4.40 8.57 -5.93
C MET A 76 -4.04 7.66 -4.77
N VAL A 77 -4.66 6.49 -4.69
CA VAL A 77 -4.45 5.52 -3.61
C VAL A 77 -2.99 5.07 -3.55
N ASN A 78 -2.36 4.92 -4.72
CA ASN A 78 -0.98 4.44 -4.84
C ASN A 78 0.07 5.56 -4.99
N ALA A 79 -0.29 6.84 -4.87
CA ALA A 79 0.63 7.97 -5.05
C ALA A 79 1.91 7.87 -4.19
N ARG A 80 1.80 7.31 -2.98
CA ARG A 80 2.93 7.07 -2.08
C ARG A 80 4.02 6.19 -2.68
N HIS A 81 3.66 5.24 -3.56
CA HIS A 81 4.63 4.34 -4.21
C HIS A 81 5.59 5.08 -5.14
N LEU A 82 5.23 6.27 -5.65
CA LEU A 82 6.14 7.14 -6.40
C LEU A 82 7.32 7.58 -5.52
N PHE A 83 7.05 7.96 -4.27
CA PHE A 83 8.08 8.37 -3.31
C PHE A 83 8.95 7.19 -2.88
N TYR A 84 8.36 6.00 -2.68
CA TYR A 84 9.11 4.78 -2.41
C TYR A 84 10.04 4.44 -3.56
N GLY A 85 9.53 4.53 -4.80
CA GLY A 85 10.30 4.33 -6.01
C GLY A 85 11.54 5.22 -6.08
N ILE A 86 11.36 6.53 -5.86
CA ILE A 86 12.47 7.51 -5.85
C ILE A 86 13.50 7.15 -4.78
N SER A 87 13.05 6.87 -3.55
CA SER A 87 13.93 6.54 -2.42
C SER A 87 14.73 5.25 -2.63
N MET A 88 14.19 4.30 -3.42
CA MET A 88 14.82 3.01 -3.66
C MET A 88 15.66 2.94 -4.95
N LEU A 89 15.70 4.01 -5.77
CA LEU A 89 16.42 4.03 -7.04
C LEU A 89 17.88 3.59 -6.90
N GLU A 90 18.61 4.21 -5.98
CA GLU A 90 20.03 3.90 -5.75
C GLU A 90 20.21 2.52 -5.08
N LYS A 91 19.29 2.14 -4.18
CA LYS A 91 19.35 0.86 -3.46
C LYS A 91 19.13 -0.34 -4.38
N TYR A 92 18.33 -0.17 -5.45
CA TYR A 92 18.03 -1.21 -6.44
C TYR A 92 18.98 -1.18 -7.64
N LYS A 93 19.98 -0.28 -7.64
CA LYS A 93 21.01 -0.23 -8.69
C LYS A 93 21.84 -1.51 -8.67
N GLY A 94 22.08 -2.09 -9.86
CA GLY A 94 22.90 -3.29 -10.01
C GLY A 94 22.22 -4.62 -9.60
N MET A 95 20.92 -4.64 -9.24
CA MET A 95 20.24 -5.88 -8.82
C MET A 95 19.80 -6.81 -9.96
N GLY A 96 20.14 -6.47 -11.21
CA GLY A 96 19.88 -7.31 -12.38
C GLY A 96 18.39 -7.65 -12.55
N TRP A 97 18.09 -8.90 -12.89
CA TRP A 97 16.73 -9.39 -13.16
C TRP A 97 15.79 -9.31 -11.95
N LYS A 98 16.30 -9.18 -10.73
CA LYS A 98 15.48 -9.04 -9.51
C LYS A 98 14.87 -7.64 -9.41
N LYS A 99 15.47 -6.63 -10.02
CA LYS A 99 15.00 -5.23 -9.93
C LYS A 99 13.55 -5.04 -10.36
N PRO A 100 13.07 -5.54 -11.52
CA PRO A 100 11.66 -5.41 -11.91
C PRO A 100 10.70 -6.01 -10.87
N TYR A 101 11.06 -7.18 -10.32
CA TYR A 101 10.25 -7.82 -9.29
C TYR A 101 10.24 -7.02 -7.97
N LEU A 102 11.38 -6.47 -7.56
CA LEU A 102 11.47 -5.62 -6.36
C LEU A 102 10.66 -4.33 -6.50
N ILE A 103 10.57 -3.78 -7.71
CA ILE A 103 9.74 -2.60 -7.99
C ILE A 103 8.26 -2.98 -7.94
N PHE A 104 7.87 -4.08 -8.57
CA PHE A 104 6.51 -4.59 -8.57
C PHE A 104 6.01 -4.93 -7.16
N GLY A 105 6.81 -5.66 -6.39
CA GLY A 105 6.44 -6.14 -5.05
C GLY A 105 6.67 -5.12 -3.92
N MET A 106 6.77 -3.82 -4.25
CA MET A 106 7.00 -2.79 -3.26
C MET A 106 5.67 -2.35 -2.63
N CYS A 107 5.48 -2.69 -1.36
CA CYS A 107 4.43 -2.16 -0.49
C CYS A 107 5.05 -1.43 0.69
N ASP A 108 4.24 -0.85 1.56
CA ASP A 108 4.70 -0.04 2.71
C ASP A 108 5.67 -0.82 3.60
N GLU A 109 5.33 -2.04 3.95
CA GLU A 109 6.11 -2.90 4.83
C GLU A 109 7.39 -3.39 4.13
N THR A 110 7.30 -3.75 2.86
CA THR A 110 8.46 -4.14 2.06
C THR A 110 9.42 -2.96 1.90
N PHE A 111 8.90 -1.76 1.65
CA PHE A 111 9.69 -0.53 1.60
C PHE A 111 10.38 -0.25 2.93
N SER A 112 9.64 -0.31 4.04
CA SER A 112 10.18 -0.07 5.38
C SER A 112 11.38 -0.97 5.66
N ILE A 113 11.27 -2.28 5.46
CA ILE A 113 12.39 -3.21 5.68
C ILE A 113 13.53 -2.96 4.70
N ASN A 114 13.25 -2.91 3.39
CA ASN A 114 14.30 -2.78 2.37
C ASN A 114 15.01 -1.42 2.43
N CYS A 115 14.35 -0.39 2.97
CA CYS A 115 14.92 0.93 3.15
C CYS A 115 15.80 1.03 4.40
N THR A 116 15.39 0.44 5.52
CA THR A 116 16.02 0.67 6.82
C THR A 116 16.97 -0.45 7.24
N VAL A 117 16.66 -1.71 6.88
CA VAL A 117 17.43 -2.86 7.36
C VAL A 117 18.69 -3.07 6.53
N THR A 118 19.82 -3.15 7.23
CA THR A 118 21.08 -3.64 6.67
C THR A 118 21.19 -5.13 6.94
N PRO A 119 21.30 -5.99 5.91
CA PRO A 119 21.43 -7.43 6.13
C PRO A 119 22.68 -7.76 6.95
N PRO A 120 22.66 -8.85 7.74
CA PRO A 120 23.83 -9.32 8.49
C PRO A 120 25.05 -9.57 7.61
N GLU A 121 26.24 -9.55 8.18
CA GLU A 121 27.49 -9.84 7.48
C GLU A 121 27.45 -11.19 6.76
N GLY A 122 27.96 -11.21 5.53
CA GLY A 122 27.97 -12.39 4.67
C GLY A 122 26.63 -12.77 4.04
N VAL A 123 25.60 -11.91 4.16
CA VAL A 123 24.32 -12.05 3.48
C VAL A 123 24.27 -11.12 2.26
N ASP A 124 23.99 -11.67 1.10
CA ASP A 124 23.80 -10.89 -0.13
C ASP A 124 22.53 -10.03 -0.03
N ARG A 125 22.72 -8.71 -0.10
CA ARG A 125 21.65 -7.70 0.04
C ARG A 125 20.54 -7.86 -1.00
N SER A 126 20.92 -8.16 -2.24
CA SER A 126 19.97 -8.30 -3.34
C SER A 126 19.05 -9.52 -3.15
N TRP A 127 19.58 -10.65 -2.65
CA TRP A 127 18.78 -11.81 -2.29
C TRP A 127 17.97 -11.59 -1.00
N PHE A 128 18.49 -10.85 -0.04
CA PHE A 128 17.74 -10.49 1.15
C PHE A 128 16.48 -9.71 0.78
N MET A 129 16.61 -8.61 0.05
CA MET A 129 15.49 -7.80 -0.40
C MET A 129 14.50 -8.59 -1.26
N PHE A 130 15.00 -9.46 -2.13
CA PHE A 130 14.16 -10.34 -2.95
C PHE A 130 13.31 -11.26 -2.07
N PHE A 131 13.89 -11.89 -1.04
CA PHE A 131 13.14 -12.78 -0.18
C PHE A 131 12.17 -12.06 0.76
N VAL A 132 12.50 -10.88 1.25
CA VAL A 132 11.55 -10.03 1.98
C VAL A 132 10.33 -9.75 1.12
N THR A 133 10.53 -9.29 -0.10
CA THR A 133 9.45 -9.00 -1.05
C THR A 133 8.62 -10.26 -1.36
N LEU A 134 9.28 -11.38 -1.64
CA LEU A 134 8.62 -12.65 -1.96
C LEU A 134 7.78 -13.18 -0.79
N LEU A 135 8.30 -13.12 0.43
CA LEU A 135 7.59 -13.57 1.62
C LEU A 135 6.34 -12.72 1.86
N ASN A 136 6.48 -11.39 1.82
CA ASN A 136 5.35 -10.49 2.00
C ASN A 136 4.26 -10.70 0.95
N GLN A 137 4.63 -10.84 -0.33
CA GLN A 137 3.67 -11.16 -1.39
C GLN A 137 3.00 -12.52 -1.15
N THR A 138 3.77 -13.54 -0.75
CA THR A 138 3.23 -14.87 -0.47
C THR A 138 2.21 -14.84 0.67
N TYR A 139 2.48 -14.09 1.73
CA TYR A 139 1.54 -13.93 2.85
C TYR A 139 0.25 -13.27 2.41
N TRP A 140 0.34 -12.24 1.58
CA TRP A 140 -0.83 -11.53 1.04
C TRP A 140 -1.68 -12.44 0.14
N VAL A 141 -1.06 -13.11 -0.83
CA VAL A 141 -1.76 -14.05 -1.74
C VAL A 141 -2.38 -15.22 -0.97
N ALA A 142 -1.65 -15.79 -0.01
CA ALA A 142 -2.16 -16.86 0.83
C ALA A 142 -3.36 -16.41 1.65
N GLY A 143 -3.28 -15.23 2.29
CA GLY A 143 -4.38 -14.65 3.05
C GLY A 143 -5.62 -14.41 2.19
N ALA A 144 -5.48 -13.74 1.05
CA ALA A 144 -6.57 -13.45 0.12
C ALA A 144 -7.26 -14.74 -0.38
N THR A 145 -6.45 -15.76 -0.72
CA THR A 145 -6.96 -17.05 -1.16
C THR A 145 -7.69 -17.79 -0.04
N LEU A 146 -7.10 -17.85 1.15
CA LEU A 146 -7.72 -18.47 2.32
C LEU A 146 -9.03 -17.77 2.71
N GLY A 147 -9.04 -16.43 2.71
CA GLY A 147 -10.25 -15.65 2.99
C GLY A 147 -11.38 -15.94 2.01
N ALA A 148 -11.05 -16.01 0.72
CA ALA A 148 -12.03 -16.34 -0.30
C ALA A 148 -12.53 -17.79 -0.22
N LEU A 149 -11.66 -18.75 0.13
CA LEU A 149 -12.04 -20.15 0.37
C LEU A 149 -12.97 -20.26 1.60
N LEU A 150 -12.60 -19.63 2.71
CA LEU A 150 -13.43 -19.60 3.91
C LEU A 150 -14.79 -18.96 3.63
N GLY A 151 -14.82 -17.83 2.90
CA GLY A 151 -16.05 -17.18 2.48
C GLY A 151 -16.93 -18.00 1.53
N SER A 152 -16.39 -19.06 0.91
CA SER A 152 -17.20 -19.97 0.10
C SER A 152 -17.91 -21.04 0.93
N VAL A 153 -17.37 -21.37 2.10
CA VAL A 153 -17.90 -22.43 2.98
C VAL A 153 -18.76 -21.84 4.10
N LEU A 154 -18.33 -20.70 4.61
CA LEU A 154 -18.92 -20.05 5.75
C LEU A 154 -19.80 -18.87 5.29
N HIS A 155 -21.11 -18.98 5.52
CA HIS A 155 -22.02 -17.87 5.30
C HIS A 155 -22.01 -16.96 6.54
N PHE A 156 -21.02 -16.09 6.60
CA PHE A 156 -20.97 -15.06 7.64
C PHE A 156 -21.75 -13.82 7.20
N ASP A 157 -22.33 -13.17 8.18
CA ASP A 157 -22.76 -11.79 8.00
C ASP A 157 -21.53 -10.91 7.73
N THR A 158 -21.49 -10.34 6.55
CA THR A 158 -20.37 -9.47 6.11
C THR A 158 -20.51 -8.03 6.63
N THR A 159 -21.54 -7.77 7.43
CA THR A 159 -21.73 -6.48 8.08
C THR A 159 -20.48 -6.10 8.88
N GLY A 160 -19.88 -4.99 8.52
CA GLY A 160 -18.63 -4.50 9.15
C GLY A 160 -17.32 -4.88 8.45
N ILE A 161 -17.30 -5.81 7.49
CA ILE A 161 -16.08 -6.07 6.70
C ILE A 161 -15.67 -4.81 5.91
N GLU A 162 -16.63 -4.02 5.45
CA GLU A 162 -16.37 -2.73 4.80
C GLU A 162 -15.63 -1.75 5.72
N PHE A 163 -15.81 -1.88 7.03
CA PHE A 163 -15.09 -1.07 8.02
C PHE A 163 -13.59 -1.40 8.08
N VAL A 164 -13.16 -2.57 7.61
CA VAL A 164 -11.72 -2.94 7.56
C VAL A 164 -10.91 -1.92 6.78
N MET A 165 -11.47 -1.40 5.68
CA MET A 165 -10.82 -0.33 4.89
C MET A 165 -10.64 0.94 5.71
N THR A 166 -11.71 1.39 6.35
CA THR A 166 -11.66 2.59 7.20
C THR A 166 -10.67 2.41 8.34
N ALA A 167 -10.69 1.24 9.00
CA ALA A 167 -9.75 0.91 10.06
C ALA A 167 -8.30 0.88 9.55
N LEU A 168 -8.04 0.27 8.40
CA LEU A 168 -6.71 0.20 7.79
C LEU A 168 -6.15 1.61 7.53
N PHE A 169 -6.90 2.47 6.86
CA PHE A 169 -6.45 3.83 6.57
C PHE A 169 -6.32 4.67 7.85
N THR A 170 -7.18 4.46 8.84
CA THR A 170 -7.08 5.13 10.14
C THR A 170 -5.81 4.73 10.87
N VAL A 171 -5.50 3.44 10.94
CA VAL A 171 -4.27 2.94 11.57
C VAL A 171 -3.04 3.45 10.83
N MET A 172 -3.05 3.46 9.50
CA MET A 172 -1.94 4.02 8.70
C MET A 172 -1.74 5.51 8.98
N PHE A 173 -2.82 6.27 9.08
CA PHE A 173 -2.75 7.69 9.43
C PHE A 173 -2.18 7.89 10.83
N VAL A 174 -2.66 7.13 11.83
CA VAL A 174 -2.18 7.21 13.22
C VAL A 174 -0.70 6.86 13.30
N ASN A 175 -0.26 5.78 12.66
CA ASN A 175 1.15 5.40 12.63
C ASN A 175 2.03 6.49 12.01
N GLN A 176 1.60 7.06 10.89
CA GLN A 176 2.32 8.17 10.25
C GLN A 176 2.34 9.42 11.13
N TRP A 177 1.25 9.67 11.86
CA TRP A 177 1.18 10.77 12.83
C TRP A 177 2.18 10.57 13.97
N GLU A 178 2.24 9.38 14.56
CA GLU A 178 3.16 9.07 15.66
C GLU A 178 4.65 9.13 15.24
N GLU A 179 4.97 8.69 14.02
CA GLU A 179 6.33 8.71 13.49
C GLU A 179 6.79 10.10 13.02
N ALA A 180 5.86 10.98 12.66
CA ALA A 180 6.17 12.29 12.10
C ALA A 180 6.60 13.28 13.18
N LYS A 181 7.74 13.94 12.97
CA LYS A 181 8.18 15.08 13.80
C LYS A 181 7.43 16.38 13.48
N ASP A 182 6.91 16.49 12.26
CA ASP A 182 6.13 17.65 11.78
C ASP A 182 4.75 17.17 11.32
N HIS A 183 3.70 17.64 11.99
CA HIS A 183 2.31 17.28 11.68
C HIS A 183 1.63 18.24 10.69
N ARG A 184 2.30 19.32 10.28
CA ARG A 184 1.76 20.30 9.32
C ARG A 184 1.30 19.67 8.02
N PRO A 185 2.03 18.71 7.39
CA PRO A 185 1.57 18.05 6.17
C PRO A 185 0.26 17.30 6.37
N ALA A 186 0.13 16.54 7.48
CA ALA A 186 -1.07 15.80 7.80
C ALA A 186 -2.29 16.72 8.04
N LEU A 187 -2.09 17.80 8.81
CA LEU A 187 -3.13 18.81 9.06
C LEU A 187 -3.55 19.53 7.78
N THR A 188 -2.58 19.87 6.91
CA THR A 188 -2.88 20.47 5.61
C THR A 188 -3.71 19.53 4.74
N GLY A 189 -3.33 18.24 4.68
CA GLY A 189 -4.09 17.23 3.95
C GLY A 189 -5.51 17.09 4.48
N LEU A 190 -5.67 16.99 5.80
CA LEU A 190 -6.98 16.88 6.45
C LEU A 190 -7.85 18.11 6.19
N GLY A 191 -7.28 19.33 6.32
CA GLY A 191 -7.98 20.57 6.04
C GLY A 191 -8.43 20.72 4.60
N CYS A 192 -7.57 20.38 3.64
CA CYS A 192 -7.91 20.39 2.22
C CYS A 192 -9.02 19.38 1.90
N ALA A 193 -8.94 18.16 2.47
CA ALA A 193 -9.96 17.14 2.28
C ALA A 193 -11.31 17.57 2.86
N ALA A 194 -11.33 18.10 4.09
CA ALA A 194 -12.54 18.60 4.74
C ALA A 194 -13.18 19.77 3.96
N LEU A 195 -12.37 20.72 3.50
CA LEU A 195 -12.83 21.83 2.68
C LEU A 195 -13.46 21.35 1.37
N CYS A 196 -12.77 20.47 0.66
CA CYS A 196 -13.30 19.95 -0.61
C CYS A 196 -14.53 19.08 -0.42
N LEU A 197 -14.61 18.30 0.67
CA LEU A 197 -15.80 17.54 1.02
C LEU A 197 -17.01 18.45 1.27
N ALA A 198 -16.82 19.58 1.96
CA ALA A 198 -17.87 20.56 2.21
C ALA A 198 -18.36 21.26 0.94
N VAL A 199 -17.47 21.51 -0.03
CA VAL A 199 -17.78 22.24 -1.27
C VAL A 199 -18.33 21.32 -2.37
N PHE A 200 -17.74 20.14 -2.57
CA PHE A 200 -18.03 19.25 -3.70
C PHE A 200 -18.89 18.04 -3.32
N GLY A 201 -19.15 17.83 -2.02
CA GLY A 201 -19.89 16.66 -1.52
C GLY A 201 -19.09 15.36 -1.61
N SER A 202 -19.71 14.25 -1.13
CA SER A 202 -19.07 12.93 -1.00
C SER A 202 -18.57 12.34 -2.33
N ASP A 203 -19.27 12.62 -3.43
CA ASP A 203 -19.02 11.94 -4.70
C ASP A 203 -17.94 12.60 -5.54
N GLY A 204 -17.64 13.90 -5.30
CA GLY A 204 -16.76 14.68 -6.16
C GLY A 204 -15.54 15.31 -5.46
N PHE A 205 -15.39 15.21 -4.14
CA PHE A 205 -14.36 15.96 -3.39
C PHE A 205 -12.93 15.43 -3.60
N MET A 206 -12.78 14.18 -3.95
CA MET A 206 -11.47 13.50 -3.94
C MET A 206 -10.46 14.15 -4.88
N LEU A 207 -10.80 14.34 -6.16
CA LEU A 207 -9.89 14.92 -7.16
C LEU A 207 -9.53 16.38 -6.83
N PRO A 208 -10.50 17.27 -6.51
CA PRO A 208 -10.18 18.62 -6.05
C PRO A 208 -9.31 18.65 -4.80
N ALA A 209 -9.58 17.77 -3.81
CA ALA A 209 -8.79 17.70 -2.58
C ALA A 209 -7.32 17.38 -2.88
N MET A 210 -7.07 16.41 -3.77
CA MET A 210 -5.69 16.07 -4.15
C MET A 210 -4.99 17.19 -4.89
N ALA A 211 -5.65 17.80 -5.87
CA ALA A 211 -5.09 18.94 -6.59
C ALA A 211 -4.72 20.06 -5.60
N LEU A 212 -5.61 20.36 -4.65
CA LEU A 212 -5.39 21.36 -3.63
C LEU A 212 -4.21 21.00 -2.70
N ILE A 213 -4.13 19.73 -2.25
CA ILE A 213 -3.02 19.24 -1.42
C ILE A 213 -1.68 19.40 -2.15
N ILE A 214 -1.61 18.99 -3.42
CA ILE A 214 -0.39 19.13 -4.24
C ILE A 214 0.01 20.59 -4.36
N VAL A 215 -0.94 21.48 -4.66
CA VAL A 215 -0.67 22.94 -4.75
C VAL A 215 -0.16 23.48 -3.42
N CYS A 216 -0.80 23.15 -2.30
CA CYS A 216 -0.36 23.58 -0.98
C CYS A 216 1.07 23.13 -0.67
N PHE A 217 1.43 21.89 -0.99
CA PHE A 217 2.79 21.38 -0.76
C PHE A 217 3.82 22.03 -1.70
N LEU A 218 3.49 22.27 -2.96
CA LEU A 218 4.39 22.96 -3.89
C LEU A 218 4.67 24.40 -3.44
N VAL A 219 3.66 25.10 -2.95
CA VAL A 219 3.79 26.44 -2.43
C VAL A 219 4.62 26.45 -1.15
N SER A 220 4.33 25.54 -0.21
CA SER A 220 5.07 25.41 1.05
C SER A 220 6.55 25.08 0.83
N SER A 221 6.84 24.15 -0.08
CA SER A 221 8.22 23.77 -0.45
C SER A 221 9.02 24.92 -1.08
N LYS A 222 8.36 25.77 -1.88
CA LYS A 222 9.00 26.97 -2.43
C LYS A 222 9.31 28.04 -1.36
N SER A 223 8.46 28.12 -0.33
CA SER A 223 8.67 29.05 0.78
C SER A 223 9.86 28.64 1.66
N GLN A 224 9.99 27.34 1.95
CA GLN A 224 11.12 26.82 2.73
C GLN A 224 12.47 26.98 2.02
N LYS A 225 12.52 26.78 0.68
CA LYS A 225 13.76 27.03 -0.10
C LYS A 225 14.19 28.50 -0.17
N LYS A 226 13.31 29.44 0.16
CA LYS A 226 13.65 30.87 0.20
C LYS A 226 14.23 31.31 1.55
N GLU A 227 14.05 30.50 2.60
CA GLU A 227 14.53 30.79 3.96
C GLU A 227 15.87 30.14 4.30
N GLU A 228 16.41 29.25 3.47
CA GLU A 228 17.79 28.76 3.60
C GLU A 228 18.73 29.79 2.94
N PRO A 229 19.50 30.59 3.72
CA PRO A 229 20.55 31.44 3.16
C PRO A 229 21.62 30.52 2.54
N ALA A 230 22.01 30.85 1.31
CA ALA A 230 23.15 30.24 0.65
C ALA A 230 24.39 30.41 1.55
N LEU A 231 24.86 29.28 2.13
CA LEU A 231 26.17 29.16 2.76
C LEU A 231 27.19 28.72 1.73
#